data_7084a97aecfa5fdbfaed12971c1f6bc7
#
_entry.id   7084a97aecfa5fdbfaed12971c1f6bc7
#
_cell.length_a   1.000
_cell.length_b   1.000
_cell.length_c   1.000
_cell.angle_alpha   90.00
_cell.angle_beta   90.00
_cell.angle_gamma   90.00
#
_symmetry.space_group_name_H-M   'P 1'
#
loop_
_entity.id
_entity.type
_entity.pdbx_description
1 polymer ?
#
loop_
_entity_poly.entity_id
_entity_poly.type
_entity_poly.pdbx_seq_one_letter_code
_entity_poly.pdbx_strand_id
1 'polypeptide(L)'
;MFSKKFQRKYALTDQGLKNTKKGAFWTVIVNLVVMVGIGVLYLMMSGFMGTLTGGSPLPGVWLPIGLTVLFVLLSFITHLQQYKATYGLVYNEVKTTRLSLAERLRKLPLGYFGKRDLADLTETLMGDVNRMEHVWSHVLGYLYGAYISTAIIAVCLLVYDWRLAIACLWGVPVAFGLLFGSRKMAARASERTKKAAVRVSDGIQEALENVREIRATNQEERYLEGLNRKIDDHEKVMIKGELSTGLFVNAASVIMRLGVATTILVGASLILSGQIDFMLLFLFLLVITRIYAPFDQSLALIAEMFVSQVSADRMNEIYDTPAAEGSEAFKPKGHDIVFDHVGFAYDKKDVLQDVSFTAREGEITALVGPSGSGKSTCARLAARLWDVTRGSIKVGGVDISTVDPEVLLSDYSMVFQDVVLFDDTVMENIRLGKHGATDEEVLAAAKAANCDEFVRRLPKGYDTPIGENGAKLSGGERQRISIARALLKGAPIVLLDEATASLDVENETKVQGALSRLLAGKTVLVIAHRMRTVEAADKIVVLADGKVAEQGSPSELMEKGGLFRRMVALQRQSANWKLG
;
A
#
# COMPACT_ATOMS: atom_id res chain seq x y z
N MET A 1 -4.69 -28.43 1.08
CA MET A 1 -5.52 -27.32 0.61
C MET A 1 -5.05 -25.99 1.24
N PHE A 2 -5.08 -25.80 2.54
CA PHE A 2 -4.69 -24.61 3.26
C PHE A 2 -3.21 -24.67 3.72
N SER A 3 -2.28 -24.46 2.78
CA SER A 3 -0.82 -24.52 3.01
C SER A 3 -0.22 -23.11 3.20
N LYS A 4 1.08 -23.02 3.58
CA LYS A 4 1.81 -21.74 3.58
C LYS A 4 1.77 -21.05 2.21
N LYS A 5 1.79 -21.81 1.10
CA LYS A 5 1.63 -21.28 -0.26
C LYS A 5 0.26 -20.64 -0.47
N PHE A 6 -0.81 -21.23 0.10
CA PHE A 6 -2.15 -20.66 0.09
C PHE A 6 -2.21 -19.36 0.89
N GLN A 7 -1.64 -19.35 2.08
CA GLN A 7 -1.58 -18.19 2.94
C GLN A 7 -0.92 -16.99 2.23
N ARG A 8 0.25 -17.21 1.62
CA ARG A 8 0.94 -16.18 0.84
C ARG A 8 0.14 -15.73 -0.38
N LYS A 9 -0.50 -16.67 -1.10
CA LYS A 9 -1.31 -16.36 -2.28
C LYS A 9 -2.43 -15.36 -2.01
N TYR A 10 -2.97 -15.35 -0.80
CA TYR A 10 -4.07 -14.47 -0.40
C TYR A 10 -3.68 -13.48 0.70
N ALA A 11 -2.38 -13.27 0.91
CA ALA A 11 -1.82 -12.36 1.91
C ALA A 11 -2.49 -12.49 3.30
N LEU A 12 -2.77 -13.73 3.72
CA LEU A 12 -3.42 -14.03 5.01
C LEU A 12 -2.39 -14.09 6.13
N THR A 13 -2.76 -13.59 7.32
CA THR A 13 -2.02 -13.88 8.55
C THR A 13 -2.27 -15.33 9.00
N ASP A 14 -1.52 -15.84 9.99
CA ASP A 14 -1.78 -17.17 10.57
C ASP A 14 -3.19 -17.26 11.19
N GLN A 15 -3.67 -16.15 11.76
CA GLN A 15 -5.02 -16.08 12.30
C GLN A 15 -6.06 -16.04 11.17
N GLY A 16 -5.83 -15.29 10.09
CA GLY A 16 -6.68 -15.23 8.90
C GLY A 16 -6.84 -16.61 8.24
N LEU A 17 -5.75 -17.39 8.20
CA LEU A 17 -5.81 -18.76 7.72
C LEU A 17 -6.71 -19.67 8.58
N LYS A 18 -6.64 -19.52 9.92
CA LYS A 18 -7.53 -20.25 10.86
C LYS A 18 -8.98 -19.82 10.67
N ASN A 19 -9.23 -18.53 10.52
CA ASN A 19 -10.56 -17.96 10.31
C ASN A 19 -11.17 -18.47 8.99
N THR A 20 -10.40 -18.48 7.91
CA THR A 20 -10.82 -19.03 6.61
C THR A 20 -11.22 -20.51 6.72
N LYS A 21 -10.43 -21.33 7.43
CA LYS A 21 -10.78 -22.73 7.69
C LYS A 21 -12.09 -22.86 8.46
N LYS A 22 -12.28 -22.04 9.50
CA LYS A 22 -13.50 -22.04 10.30
C LYS A 22 -14.72 -21.61 9.47
N GLY A 23 -14.57 -20.57 8.63
CA GLY A 23 -15.59 -20.13 7.69
C GLY A 23 -15.98 -21.24 6.69
N ALA A 24 -15.00 -21.90 6.07
CA ALA A 24 -15.24 -23.01 5.16
C ALA A 24 -15.94 -24.19 5.86
N PHE A 25 -15.54 -24.53 7.08
CA PHE A 25 -16.19 -25.59 7.86
C PHE A 25 -17.68 -25.29 8.11
N TRP A 26 -18.00 -24.08 8.59
CA TRP A 26 -19.39 -23.72 8.83
C TRP A 26 -20.21 -23.63 7.54
N THR A 27 -19.60 -23.23 6.42
CA THR A 27 -20.25 -23.26 5.10
C THR A 27 -20.60 -24.69 4.68
N VAL A 28 -19.70 -25.65 4.93
CA VAL A 28 -20.02 -27.07 4.68
C VAL A 28 -21.22 -27.51 5.51
N ILE A 29 -21.24 -27.21 6.81
CA ILE A 29 -22.35 -27.57 7.70
C ILE A 29 -23.67 -26.94 7.22
N VAL A 30 -23.67 -25.65 6.88
CA VAL A 30 -24.86 -24.96 6.35
C VAL A 30 -25.37 -25.65 5.10
N ASN A 31 -24.52 -25.94 4.13
CA ASN A 31 -24.91 -26.61 2.88
C ASN A 31 -25.48 -28.00 3.13
N LEU A 32 -24.93 -28.78 4.07
CA LEU A 32 -25.46 -30.08 4.44
C LEU A 32 -26.81 -29.98 5.18
N VAL A 33 -26.99 -28.99 6.05
CA VAL A 33 -28.26 -28.72 6.72
C VAL A 33 -29.35 -28.36 5.72
N VAL A 34 -29.02 -27.59 4.67
CA VAL A 34 -29.97 -27.26 3.60
C VAL A 34 -30.43 -28.53 2.87
N MET A 35 -29.58 -29.56 2.73
CA MET A 35 -29.99 -30.85 2.17
C MET A 35 -30.99 -31.60 3.05
N VAL A 36 -30.94 -31.41 4.38
CA VAL A 36 -31.98 -31.94 5.28
C VAL A 36 -33.35 -31.35 4.95
N GLY A 37 -33.43 -30.06 4.64
CA GLY A 37 -34.66 -29.41 4.18
C GLY A 37 -35.24 -30.04 2.90
N ILE A 38 -34.37 -30.40 1.94
CA ILE A 38 -34.76 -31.14 0.74
C ILE A 38 -35.28 -32.55 1.12
N GLY A 39 -34.63 -33.23 2.07
CA GLY A 39 -35.08 -34.50 2.60
C GLY A 39 -36.46 -34.42 3.23
N VAL A 40 -36.77 -33.37 4.01
CA VAL A 40 -38.11 -33.13 4.58
C VAL A 40 -39.15 -32.97 3.46
N LEU A 41 -38.85 -32.15 2.44
CA LEU A 41 -39.76 -31.95 1.31
C LEU A 41 -40.00 -33.26 0.52
N TYR A 42 -38.95 -34.04 0.30
CA TYR A 42 -39.05 -35.35 -0.34
C TYR A 42 -39.94 -36.32 0.45
N LEU A 43 -39.79 -36.41 1.79
CA LEU A 43 -40.61 -37.24 2.66
C LEU A 43 -42.09 -36.83 2.60
N MET A 44 -42.37 -35.53 2.59
CA MET A 44 -43.76 -35.04 2.45
C MET A 44 -44.36 -35.43 1.11
N MET A 45 -43.63 -35.23 0.01
CA MET A 45 -44.11 -35.60 -1.33
C MET A 45 -44.28 -37.12 -1.49
N SER A 46 -43.36 -37.92 -0.94
CA SER A 46 -43.46 -39.36 -0.94
C SER A 46 -44.70 -39.86 -0.18
N GLY A 47 -44.98 -39.26 1.00
CA GLY A 47 -46.20 -39.58 1.76
C GLY A 47 -47.48 -39.20 1.01
N PHE A 48 -47.51 -38.02 0.37
CA PHE A 48 -48.63 -37.58 -0.46
C PHE A 48 -48.86 -38.50 -1.67
N MET A 49 -47.78 -38.86 -2.40
CA MET A 49 -47.87 -39.80 -3.53
C MET A 49 -48.35 -41.21 -3.10
N GLY A 50 -47.86 -41.70 -1.94
CA GLY A 50 -48.32 -42.97 -1.38
C GLY A 50 -49.84 -42.99 -1.08
N THR A 51 -50.38 -41.89 -0.64
CA THR A 51 -51.81 -41.72 -0.41
C THR A 51 -52.63 -41.69 -1.72
N LEU A 52 -52.11 -40.95 -2.73
CA LEU A 52 -52.75 -40.91 -4.06
C LEU A 52 -52.80 -42.25 -4.76
N THR A 53 -51.80 -43.07 -4.56
CA THR A 53 -51.73 -44.43 -5.14
C THR A 53 -52.46 -45.49 -4.29
N GLY A 54 -53.15 -45.10 -3.23
CA GLY A 54 -53.96 -46.00 -2.40
C GLY A 54 -53.19 -46.86 -1.42
N GLY A 55 -51.87 -46.57 -1.22
CA GLY A 55 -50.98 -47.43 -0.44
C GLY A 55 -50.88 -47.15 1.04
N SER A 56 -51.04 -45.91 1.50
CA SER A 56 -50.89 -45.55 2.91
C SER A 56 -51.56 -44.24 3.26
N PRO A 57 -52.10 -44.08 4.49
CA PRO A 57 -52.71 -42.82 4.94
C PRO A 57 -51.64 -41.72 5.02
N LEU A 58 -52.05 -40.47 4.79
CA LEU A 58 -51.16 -39.29 4.97
C LEU A 58 -50.52 -39.31 6.37
N PRO A 59 -49.22 -39.10 6.49
CA PRO A 59 -48.59 -38.94 7.78
C PRO A 59 -49.26 -37.79 8.52
N GLY A 60 -49.46 -37.94 9.83
CA GLY A 60 -50.07 -36.90 10.64
C GLY A 60 -49.42 -35.54 10.47
N VAL A 61 -50.20 -34.47 10.31
CA VAL A 61 -49.75 -33.09 10.01
C VAL A 61 -48.65 -32.61 10.95
N TRP A 62 -48.63 -33.09 12.18
CA TRP A 62 -47.68 -32.64 13.20
C TRP A 62 -46.22 -33.08 12.94
N LEU A 63 -45.99 -34.23 12.29
CA LEU A 63 -44.64 -34.70 11.97
C LEU A 63 -43.95 -33.78 10.96
N PRO A 64 -44.53 -33.49 9.78
CA PRO A 64 -43.95 -32.52 8.84
C PRO A 64 -43.73 -31.11 9.45
N ILE A 65 -44.68 -30.62 10.26
CA ILE A 65 -44.56 -29.34 10.95
C ILE A 65 -43.34 -29.37 11.90
N GLY A 66 -43.24 -30.42 12.73
CA GLY A 66 -42.13 -30.58 13.67
C GLY A 66 -40.76 -30.63 12.98
N LEU A 67 -40.64 -31.42 11.87
CA LEU A 67 -39.44 -31.50 11.07
C LEU A 67 -39.08 -30.15 10.41
N THR A 68 -40.09 -29.41 9.92
CA THR A 68 -39.84 -28.09 9.32
C THR A 68 -39.38 -27.08 10.37
N VAL A 69 -40.02 -27.04 11.55
CA VAL A 69 -39.55 -26.17 12.64
C VAL A 69 -38.15 -26.50 13.09
N LEU A 70 -37.84 -27.77 13.26
CA LEU A 70 -36.48 -28.23 13.58
C LEU A 70 -35.46 -27.82 12.52
N PHE A 71 -35.79 -28.00 11.24
CA PHE A 71 -34.95 -27.55 10.13
C PHE A 71 -34.70 -26.03 10.15
N VAL A 72 -35.73 -25.22 10.37
CA VAL A 72 -35.60 -23.78 10.44
C VAL A 72 -34.70 -23.35 11.61
N LEU A 73 -34.89 -23.95 12.79
CA LEU A 73 -34.05 -23.67 13.97
C LEU A 73 -32.58 -24.07 13.71
N LEU A 74 -32.35 -25.26 13.15
CA LEU A 74 -31.02 -25.74 12.84
C LEU A 74 -30.34 -24.87 11.77
N SER A 75 -31.10 -24.49 10.72
CA SER A 75 -30.64 -23.54 9.70
C SER A 75 -30.25 -22.19 10.31
N PHE A 76 -31.08 -21.61 11.19
CA PHE A 76 -30.78 -20.35 11.83
C PHE A 76 -29.49 -20.41 12.65
N ILE A 77 -29.34 -21.45 13.48
CA ILE A 77 -28.15 -21.61 14.32
C ILE A 77 -26.89 -21.77 13.46
N THR A 78 -26.94 -22.61 12.42
CA THR A 78 -25.76 -22.87 11.58
C THR A 78 -25.39 -21.64 10.73
N HIS A 79 -26.37 -20.90 10.17
CA HIS A 79 -26.10 -19.66 9.45
C HIS A 79 -25.55 -18.57 10.38
N LEU A 80 -26.04 -18.47 11.62
CA LEU A 80 -25.50 -17.52 12.59
C LEU A 80 -24.01 -17.82 12.90
N GLN A 81 -23.63 -19.09 13.06
CA GLN A 81 -22.26 -19.48 13.27
C GLN A 81 -21.38 -19.25 12.03
N GLN A 82 -21.92 -19.54 10.84
CA GLN A 82 -21.24 -19.22 9.57
C GLN A 82 -21.00 -17.70 9.46
N TYR A 83 -22.02 -16.89 9.70
CA TYR A 83 -21.91 -15.44 9.65
C TYR A 83 -20.82 -14.91 10.59
N LYS A 84 -20.81 -15.35 11.84
CA LYS A 84 -19.76 -14.98 12.81
C LYS A 84 -18.37 -15.43 12.35
N ALA A 85 -18.25 -16.62 11.75
CA ALA A 85 -16.97 -17.16 11.32
C ALA A 85 -16.44 -16.52 10.03
N THR A 86 -17.30 -16.03 9.15
CA THR A 86 -16.93 -15.40 7.87
C THR A 86 -16.77 -13.90 8.00
N TYR A 87 -17.75 -13.19 8.58
CA TYR A 87 -17.72 -11.72 8.62
C TYR A 87 -17.10 -11.18 9.90
N GLY A 88 -17.52 -11.67 11.07
CA GLY A 88 -17.09 -11.10 12.36
C GLY A 88 -15.59 -11.21 12.61
N LEU A 89 -14.93 -12.25 12.09
CA LEU A 89 -13.49 -12.46 12.30
C LEU A 89 -12.62 -11.71 11.27
N VAL A 90 -13.16 -11.35 10.10
CA VAL A 90 -12.39 -10.70 9.03
C VAL A 90 -12.06 -9.24 9.37
N TYR A 91 -12.94 -8.52 10.05
CA TYR A 91 -12.63 -7.14 10.47
C TYR A 91 -11.39 -7.05 11.36
N ASN A 92 -11.18 -8.03 12.24
CA ASN A 92 -9.96 -8.11 13.04
C ASN A 92 -8.73 -8.42 12.18
N GLU A 93 -8.88 -9.27 11.16
CA GLU A 93 -7.81 -9.57 10.20
C GLU A 93 -7.40 -8.31 9.44
N VAL A 94 -8.36 -7.54 8.92
CA VAL A 94 -8.12 -6.28 8.22
C VAL A 94 -7.36 -5.28 9.08
N LYS A 95 -7.81 -5.09 10.33
CA LYS A 95 -7.12 -4.24 11.30
C LYS A 95 -5.67 -4.69 11.51
N THR A 96 -5.47 -5.98 11.77
CA THR A 96 -4.14 -6.55 12.03
C THR A 96 -3.25 -6.41 10.80
N THR A 97 -3.78 -6.66 9.60
CA THR A 97 -3.03 -6.54 8.34
C THR A 97 -2.63 -5.09 8.07
N ARG A 98 -3.52 -4.12 8.25
CA ARG A 98 -3.16 -2.69 8.09
C ARG A 98 -2.09 -2.27 9.07
N LEU A 99 -2.22 -2.65 10.34
CA LEU A 99 -1.20 -2.33 11.35
C LEU A 99 0.14 -2.99 11.04
N SER A 100 0.14 -4.25 10.60
CA SER A 100 1.38 -4.96 10.26
C SER A 100 2.05 -4.41 8.99
N LEU A 101 1.27 -3.98 7.99
CA LEU A 101 1.78 -3.30 6.80
C LEU A 101 2.36 -1.93 7.15
N ALA A 102 1.67 -1.14 7.98
CA ALA A 102 2.17 0.16 8.43
C ALA A 102 3.47 0.00 9.24
N GLU A 103 3.52 -0.98 10.16
CA GLU A 103 4.73 -1.29 10.93
C GLU A 103 5.86 -1.80 10.02
N ARG A 104 5.53 -2.58 8.98
CA ARG A 104 6.54 -3.01 8.01
C ARG A 104 7.08 -1.83 7.21
N LEU A 105 6.20 -0.93 6.73
CA LEU A 105 6.61 0.28 6.03
C LEU A 105 7.52 1.15 6.90
N ARG A 106 7.20 1.33 8.19
CA ARG A 106 8.05 2.09 9.13
C ARG A 106 9.49 1.57 9.18
N LYS A 107 9.67 0.25 9.05
CA LYS A 107 10.99 -0.40 9.09
C LYS A 107 11.71 -0.47 7.74
N LEU A 108 11.08 -0.03 6.64
CA LEU A 108 11.74 -0.04 5.34
C LEU A 108 12.76 1.10 5.22
N PRO A 109 13.85 0.88 4.43
CA PRO A 109 14.81 1.94 4.15
C PRO A 109 14.11 3.15 3.54
N LEU A 110 14.48 4.36 3.94
CA LEU A 110 13.89 5.59 3.37
C LEU A 110 14.06 5.68 1.85
N GLY A 111 15.10 5.08 1.30
CA GLY A 111 15.30 4.92 -0.13
C GLY A 111 14.20 4.16 -0.86
N TYR A 112 13.45 3.31 -0.18
CA TYR A 112 12.27 2.64 -0.74
C TYR A 112 11.17 3.64 -1.14
N PHE A 113 10.91 4.64 -0.28
CA PHE A 113 9.91 5.68 -0.53
C PHE A 113 10.32 6.65 -1.65
N GLY A 114 11.62 6.82 -1.91
CA GLY A 114 12.11 7.61 -3.03
C GLY A 114 11.97 6.93 -4.39
N LYS A 115 11.73 5.60 -4.42
CA LYS A 115 11.55 4.81 -5.65
C LYS A 115 10.10 4.46 -5.96
N ARG A 116 9.21 4.65 -4.99
CA ARG A 116 7.79 4.33 -5.09
C ARG A 116 6.94 5.58 -4.99
N ASP A 117 5.89 5.61 -5.77
CA ASP A 117 4.87 6.64 -5.64
C ASP A 117 4.13 6.44 -4.29
N LEU A 118 4.01 7.52 -3.53
CA LEU A 118 3.30 7.54 -2.25
C LEU A 118 1.81 7.22 -2.45
N ALA A 119 1.22 7.62 -3.58
CA ALA A 119 -0.15 7.28 -3.93
C ALA A 119 -0.34 5.77 -4.13
N ASP A 120 0.64 5.06 -4.74
CA ASP A 120 0.60 3.60 -4.89
C ASP A 120 0.69 2.88 -3.52
N LEU A 121 1.51 3.38 -2.60
CA LEU A 121 1.60 2.83 -1.23
C LEU A 121 0.30 3.06 -0.44
N THR A 122 -0.29 4.24 -0.57
CA THR A 122 -1.59 4.57 0.04
C THR A 122 -2.69 3.68 -0.51
N GLU A 123 -2.72 3.48 -1.84
CA GLU A 123 -3.67 2.56 -2.49
C GLU A 123 -3.47 1.11 -2.01
N THR A 124 -2.21 0.68 -1.78
CA THR A 124 -1.95 -0.65 -1.22
C THR A 124 -2.50 -0.79 0.20
N LEU A 125 -2.28 0.20 1.08
CA LEU A 125 -2.76 0.18 2.46
C LEU A 125 -4.30 0.26 2.56
N MET A 126 -4.93 1.06 1.71
CA MET A 126 -6.36 1.35 1.80
C MET A 126 -7.17 0.52 0.80
N GLY A 127 -6.85 0.60 -0.48
CA GLY A 127 -7.60 -0.02 -1.56
C GLY A 127 -7.35 -1.52 -1.67
N ASP A 128 -6.09 -1.96 -1.68
CA ASP A 128 -5.77 -3.39 -1.81
C ASP A 128 -6.22 -4.19 -0.59
N VAL A 129 -6.02 -3.66 0.63
CA VAL A 129 -6.51 -4.32 1.84
C VAL A 129 -8.04 -4.41 1.85
N ASN A 130 -8.79 -3.40 1.37
CA ASN A 130 -10.24 -3.46 1.24
C ASN A 130 -10.68 -4.53 0.21
N ARG A 131 -9.99 -4.63 -0.93
CA ARG A 131 -10.26 -5.68 -1.91
C ARG A 131 -10.02 -7.07 -1.32
N MET A 132 -8.94 -7.23 -0.56
CA MET A 132 -8.65 -8.48 0.13
C MET A 132 -9.65 -8.79 1.25
N GLU A 133 -10.15 -7.79 1.97
CA GLU A 133 -11.22 -7.94 2.96
C GLU A 133 -12.45 -8.63 2.34
N HIS A 134 -12.89 -8.16 1.18
CA HIS A 134 -14.01 -8.76 0.48
C HIS A 134 -13.73 -10.23 0.11
N VAL A 135 -12.52 -10.53 -0.37
CA VAL A 135 -12.12 -11.91 -0.70
C VAL A 135 -12.05 -12.80 0.55
N TRP A 136 -11.52 -12.31 1.66
CA TRP A 136 -11.42 -13.07 2.89
C TRP A 136 -12.79 -13.35 3.52
N SER A 137 -13.72 -12.38 3.46
CA SER A 137 -15.06 -12.49 4.07
C SER A 137 -16.05 -13.23 3.19
N HIS A 138 -16.13 -12.90 1.90
CA HIS A 138 -17.21 -13.35 1.02
C HIS A 138 -16.79 -14.50 0.10
N VAL A 139 -15.50 -14.61 -0.24
CA VAL A 139 -15.07 -15.52 -1.29
C VAL A 139 -14.45 -16.80 -0.72
N LEU A 140 -13.38 -16.69 0.07
CA LEU A 140 -12.58 -17.86 0.43
C LEU A 140 -13.36 -18.89 1.26
N GLY A 141 -13.97 -18.47 2.37
CA GLY A 141 -14.73 -19.36 3.24
C GLY A 141 -15.89 -20.03 2.51
N TYR A 142 -16.64 -19.24 1.73
CA TYR A 142 -17.77 -19.71 0.97
C TYR A 142 -17.34 -20.69 -0.14
N LEU A 143 -16.39 -20.29 -0.99
CA LEU A 143 -15.98 -21.06 -2.16
C LEU A 143 -15.42 -22.44 -1.77
N TYR A 144 -14.49 -22.47 -0.80
CA TYR A 144 -13.91 -23.75 -0.36
C TYR A 144 -14.90 -24.60 0.41
N GLY A 145 -15.80 -24.00 1.20
CA GLY A 145 -16.88 -24.70 1.86
C GLY A 145 -17.87 -25.29 0.86
N ALA A 146 -18.25 -24.52 -0.16
CA ALA A 146 -19.13 -24.96 -1.24
C ALA A 146 -18.54 -26.13 -2.03
N TYR A 147 -17.25 -26.09 -2.39
CA TYR A 147 -16.61 -27.19 -3.10
C TYR A 147 -16.56 -28.48 -2.28
N ILE A 148 -16.23 -28.38 -0.99
CA ILE A 148 -16.19 -29.54 -0.10
C ILE A 148 -17.60 -30.15 0.07
N SER A 149 -18.61 -29.33 0.36
CA SER A 149 -19.99 -29.80 0.53
C SER A 149 -20.55 -30.43 -0.74
N THR A 150 -20.29 -29.81 -1.90
CA THR A 150 -20.73 -30.35 -3.19
C THR A 150 -20.03 -31.66 -3.52
N ALA A 151 -18.75 -31.82 -3.21
CA ALA A 151 -18.06 -33.09 -3.39
C ALA A 151 -18.68 -34.19 -2.52
N ILE A 152 -19.04 -33.88 -1.27
CA ILE A 152 -19.75 -34.83 -0.38
C ILE A 152 -21.11 -35.23 -0.98
N ILE A 153 -21.91 -34.23 -1.41
CA ILE A 153 -23.23 -34.48 -1.99
C ILE A 153 -23.11 -35.26 -3.30
N ALA A 154 -22.13 -34.92 -4.15
CA ALA A 154 -21.89 -35.66 -5.41
C ALA A 154 -21.55 -37.12 -5.17
N VAL A 155 -20.73 -37.44 -4.16
CA VAL A 155 -20.45 -38.84 -3.77
C VAL A 155 -21.72 -39.55 -3.30
N CYS A 156 -22.54 -38.88 -2.46
CA CYS A 156 -23.82 -39.44 -2.03
C CYS A 156 -24.75 -39.76 -3.22
N LEU A 157 -24.85 -38.83 -4.20
CA LEU A 157 -25.67 -39.05 -5.40
C LEU A 157 -25.14 -40.19 -6.27
N LEU A 158 -23.82 -40.34 -6.44
CA LEU A 158 -23.19 -41.41 -7.20
C LEU A 158 -23.43 -42.79 -6.56
N VAL A 159 -23.44 -42.85 -5.23
CA VAL A 159 -23.77 -44.10 -4.49
C VAL A 159 -25.24 -44.45 -4.63
N TYR A 160 -26.13 -43.43 -4.69
CA TYR A 160 -27.58 -43.67 -4.76
C TYR A 160 -28.03 -44.11 -6.15
N ASP A 161 -27.72 -43.37 -7.22
CA ASP A 161 -27.84 -43.78 -8.64
C ASP A 161 -26.79 -43.06 -9.49
N TRP A 162 -25.76 -43.79 -9.92
CA TRP A 162 -24.62 -43.22 -10.66
C TRP A 162 -25.02 -42.68 -12.03
N ARG A 163 -26.07 -43.20 -12.68
CA ARG A 163 -26.55 -42.80 -14.02
C ARG A 163 -27.17 -41.40 -13.96
N LEU A 164 -28.07 -41.19 -13.01
CA LEU A 164 -28.67 -39.89 -12.77
C LEU A 164 -27.61 -38.87 -12.25
N ALA A 165 -26.69 -39.32 -11.40
CA ALA A 165 -25.63 -38.47 -10.89
C ALA A 165 -24.69 -37.97 -11.99
N ILE A 166 -24.29 -38.84 -12.94
CA ILE A 166 -23.51 -38.40 -14.10
C ILE A 166 -24.31 -37.45 -14.98
N ALA A 167 -25.58 -37.78 -15.28
CA ALA A 167 -26.46 -36.92 -16.07
C ALA A 167 -26.66 -35.54 -15.45
N CYS A 168 -26.61 -35.44 -14.11
CA CYS A 168 -26.70 -34.20 -13.33
C CYS A 168 -25.39 -33.41 -13.32
N LEU A 169 -24.25 -34.05 -13.12
CA LEU A 169 -23.00 -33.38 -12.74
C LEU A 169 -22.05 -33.13 -13.91
N TRP A 170 -22.24 -33.73 -15.10
CA TRP A 170 -21.30 -33.59 -16.23
C TRP A 170 -21.08 -32.14 -16.67
N GLY A 171 -22.11 -31.30 -16.58
CA GLY A 171 -22.03 -29.88 -16.95
C GLY A 171 -21.06 -29.10 -16.08
N VAL A 172 -20.85 -29.49 -14.81
CA VAL A 172 -19.96 -28.81 -13.87
C VAL A 172 -18.50 -28.80 -14.34
N PRO A 173 -17.85 -29.98 -14.59
CA PRO A 173 -16.46 -29.99 -15.05
C PRO A 173 -16.28 -29.30 -16.41
N VAL A 174 -17.27 -29.39 -17.32
CA VAL A 174 -17.23 -28.72 -18.62
C VAL A 174 -17.31 -27.21 -18.46
N ALA A 175 -18.20 -26.71 -17.61
CA ALA A 175 -18.32 -25.25 -17.30
C ALA A 175 -17.02 -24.70 -16.72
N PHE A 176 -16.42 -25.40 -15.74
CA PHE A 176 -15.14 -25.00 -15.19
C PHE A 176 -13.99 -25.10 -16.21
N GLY A 177 -13.97 -26.13 -17.05
CA GLY A 177 -13.01 -26.27 -18.15
C GLY A 177 -13.04 -25.06 -19.10
N LEU A 178 -14.25 -24.63 -19.48
CA LEU A 178 -14.46 -23.43 -20.32
C LEU A 178 -13.95 -22.15 -19.62
N LEU A 179 -14.27 -21.98 -18.34
CA LEU A 179 -13.85 -20.82 -17.56
C LEU A 179 -12.31 -20.77 -17.39
N PHE A 180 -11.68 -21.89 -17.03
CA PHE A 180 -10.22 -21.94 -16.90
C PHE A 180 -9.52 -21.76 -18.26
N GLY A 181 -10.10 -22.26 -19.34
CA GLY A 181 -9.62 -22.03 -20.71
C GLY A 181 -9.63 -20.55 -21.11
N SER A 182 -10.65 -19.81 -20.69
CA SER A 182 -10.79 -18.36 -20.98
C SER A 182 -9.89 -17.46 -20.11
N ARG A 183 -9.23 -17.99 -19.06
CA ARG A 183 -8.46 -17.23 -18.06
C ARG A 183 -7.44 -16.25 -18.68
N LYS A 184 -6.67 -16.70 -19.68
CA LYS A 184 -5.65 -15.86 -20.32
C LYS A 184 -6.26 -14.68 -21.07
N MET A 185 -7.43 -14.89 -21.66
CA MET A 185 -8.17 -13.86 -22.40
C MET A 185 -8.79 -12.86 -21.43
N ALA A 186 -9.43 -13.31 -20.37
CA ALA A 186 -9.97 -12.47 -19.29
C ALA A 186 -8.87 -11.63 -18.62
N ALA A 187 -7.71 -12.21 -18.32
CA ALA A 187 -6.58 -11.50 -17.76
C ALA A 187 -6.06 -10.38 -18.68
N ARG A 188 -5.94 -10.65 -20.00
CA ARG A 188 -5.55 -9.63 -21.00
C ARG A 188 -6.58 -8.52 -21.14
N ALA A 189 -7.87 -8.86 -21.10
CA ALA A 189 -8.95 -7.88 -21.14
C ALA A 189 -8.89 -6.97 -19.89
N SER A 190 -8.78 -7.53 -18.71
CA SER A 190 -8.64 -6.80 -17.45
C SER A 190 -7.41 -5.86 -17.46
N GLU A 191 -6.26 -6.34 -17.94
CA GLU A 191 -5.04 -5.52 -18.03
C GLU A 191 -5.23 -4.32 -19.01
N ARG A 192 -5.90 -4.54 -20.15
CA ARG A 192 -6.20 -3.46 -21.10
C ARG A 192 -7.15 -2.41 -20.50
N THR A 193 -8.19 -2.86 -19.81
CA THR A 193 -9.14 -1.97 -19.12
C THR A 193 -8.42 -1.16 -18.04
N LYS A 194 -7.57 -1.79 -17.24
CA LYS A 194 -6.76 -1.10 -16.21
C LYS A 194 -5.83 -0.05 -16.83
N LYS A 195 -5.10 -0.38 -17.90
CA LYS A 195 -4.22 0.58 -18.59
C LYS A 195 -5.01 1.77 -19.18
N ALA A 196 -6.22 1.53 -19.66
CA ALA A 196 -7.08 2.61 -20.17
C ALA A 196 -7.61 3.49 -19.02
N ALA A 197 -8.00 2.90 -17.88
CA ALA A 197 -8.43 3.64 -16.70
C ALA A 197 -7.31 4.52 -16.12
N VAL A 198 -6.08 4.01 -16.05
CA VAL A 198 -4.91 4.79 -15.61
C VAL A 198 -4.70 6.00 -16.53
N ARG A 199 -4.76 5.85 -17.86
CA ARG A 199 -4.63 7.00 -18.78
C ARG A 199 -5.70 8.08 -18.58
N VAL A 200 -6.91 7.70 -18.17
CA VAL A 200 -7.97 8.67 -17.82
C VAL A 200 -7.61 9.38 -16.52
N SER A 201 -7.20 8.63 -15.48
CA SER A 201 -6.79 9.19 -14.20
C SER A 201 -5.62 10.16 -14.34
N ASP A 202 -4.58 9.77 -15.10
CA ASP A 202 -3.43 10.62 -15.40
C ASP A 202 -3.86 11.92 -16.12
N GLY A 203 -4.80 11.81 -17.06
CA GLY A 203 -5.35 12.98 -17.75
C GLY A 203 -6.13 13.92 -16.83
N ILE A 204 -6.90 13.38 -15.91
CA ILE A 204 -7.63 14.19 -14.91
C ILE A 204 -6.64 14.85 -13.95
N GLN A 205 -5.65 14.11 -13.46
CA GLN A 205 -4.62 14.65 -12.57
C GLN A 205 -3.83 15.78 -13.26
N GLU A 206 -3.37 15.56 -14.49
CA GLU A 206 -2.69 16.58 -15.30
C GLU A 206 -3.54 17.85 -15.47
N ALA A 207 -4.87 17.70 -15.67
CA ALA A 207 -5.79 18.83 -15.74
C ALA A 207 -5.86 19.63 -14.45
N LEU A 208 -5.93 18.94 -13.31
CA LEU A 208 -6.03 19.57 -12.00
C LEU A 208 -4.72 20.27 -11.60
N GLU A 209 -3.59 19.65 -11.86
CA GLU A 209 -2.26 20.22 -11.56
C GLU A 209 -1.98 21.47 -12.42
N ASN A 210 -2.38 21.44 -13.70
CA ASN A 210 -2.09 22.50 -14.66
C ASN A 210 -3.30 23.41 -14.97
N VAL A 211 -4.34 23.41 -14.12
CA VAL A 211 -5.57 24.17 -14.38
C VAL A 211 -5.31 25.68 -14.58
N ARG A 212 -4.31 26.24 -13.89
CA ARG A 212 -3.93 27.64 -14.03
C ARG A 212 -3.31 27.93 -15.40
N GLU A 213 -2.42 27.07 -15.88
CA GLU A 213 -1.76 27.19 -17.19
C GLU A 213 -2.75 26.99 -18.34
N ILE A 214 -3.64 25.98 -18.20
CA ILE A 214 -4.70 25.70 -19.18
C ILE A 214 -5.59 26.94 -19.36
N ARG A 215 -6.00 27.57 -18.25
CA ARG A 215 -6.80 28.80 -18.28
C ARG A 215 -6.01 30.01 -18.78
N ALA A 216 -4.77 30.20 -18.32
CA ALA A 216 -3.94 31.31 -18.75
C ALA A 216 -3.63 31.31 -20.24
N THR A 217 -3.66 30.13 -20.87
CA THR A 217 -3.40 29.95 -22.31
C THR A 217 -4.66 29.76 -23.15
N ASN A 218 -5.88 29.82 -22.55
CA ASN A 218 -7.18 29.58 -23.20
C ASN A 218 -7.23 28.26 -23.98
N GLN A 219 -6.75 27.17 -23.36
CA GLN A 219 -6.68 25.83 -23.99
C GLN A 219 -7.69 24.84 -23.39
N GLU A 220 -8.71 25.29 -22.65
CA GLU A 220 -9.67 24.41 -21.95
C GLU A 220 -10.38 23.47 -22.91
N GLU A 221 -10.87 23.99 -24.05
CA GLU A 221 -11.65 23.20 -25.03
C GLU A 221 -10.79 22.09 -25.63
N ARG A 222 -9.56 22.43 -26.06
CA ARG A 222 -8.62 21.45 -26.64
C ARG A 222 -8.24 20.36 -25.62
N TYR A 223 -8.08 20.77 -24.35
CA TYR A 223 -7.73 19.84 -23.29
C TYR A 223 -8.89 18.88 -22.98
N LEU A 224 -10.12 19.40 -22.88
CA LEU A 224 -11.35 18.62 -22.67
C LEU A 224 -11.59 17.64 -23.82
N GLU A 225 -11.37 18.03 -25.07
CA GLU A 225 -11.45 17.09 -26.20
C GLU A 225 -10.44 15.94 -26.07
N GLY A 226 -9.23 16.23 -25.61
CA GLY A 226 -8.20 15.22 -25.35
C GLY A 226 -8.59 14.25 -24.25
N LEU A 227 -9.17 14.77 -23.17
CA LEU A 227 -9.66 13.98 -22.04
C LEU A 227 -10.87 13.12 -22.44
N ASN A 228 -11.84 13.69 -23.17
CA ASN A 228 -13.00 12.97 -23.66
C ASN A 228 -12.59 11.79 -24.56
N ARG A 229 -11.61 11.96 -25.44
CA ARG A 229 -11.07 10.84 -26.24
C ARG A 229 -10.49 9.72 -25.36
N LYS A 230 -9.77 10.05 -24.28
CA LYS A 230 -9.24 9.05 -23.34
C LYS A 230 -10.38 8.30 -22.63
N ILE A 231 -11.47 9.01 -22.26
CA ILE A 231 -12.66 8.44 -21.61
C ILE A 231 -13.40 7.51 -22.59
N ASP A 232 -13.65 7.94 -23.82
CA ASP A 232 -14.30 7.14 -24.88
C ASP A 232 -13.51 5.85 -25.19
N ASP A 233 -12.19 5.96 -25.25
CA ASP A 233 -11.33 4.79 -25.44
C ASP A 233 -11.38 3.82 -24.26
N HIS A 234 -11.42 4.34 -23.03
CA HIS A 234 -11.61 3.52 -21.83
C HIS A 234 -12.95 2.80 -21.86
N GLU A 235 -14.04 3.51 -22.17
CA GLU A 235 -15.38 2.93 -22.30
C GLU A 235 -15.42 1.78 -23.31
N LYS A 236 -14.90 2.01 -24.53
CA LYS A 236 -14.84 0.98 -25.59
C LYS A 236 -14.06 -0.26 -25.15
N VAL A 237 -12.92 -0.08 -24.46
CA VAL A 237 -12.09 -1.19 -23.95
C VAL A 237 -12.83 -1.92 -22.83
N MET A 238 -13.51 -1.20 -21.93
CA MET A 238 -14.30 -1.74 -20.84
C MET A 238 -15.45 -2.59 -21.36
N ILE A 239 -16.27 -2.06 -22.28
CA ILE A 239 -17.40 -2.79 -22.91
C ILE A 239 -16.92 -4.09 -23.57
N LYS A 240 -15.83 -4.04 -24.35
CA LYS A 240 -15.26 -5.23 -24.99
C LYS A 240 -14.76 -6.24 -23.98
N GLY A 241 -14.14 -5.78 -22.89
CA GLY A 241 -13.65 -6.62 -21.79
C GLY A 241 -14.79 -7.32 -21.06
N GLU A 242 -15.83 -6.58 -20.70
CA GLU A 242 -17.02 -7.12 -20.01
C GLU A 242 -17.80 -8.10 -20.88
N LEU A 243 -18.06 -7.75 -22.15
CA LEU A 243 -18.72 -8.67 -23.09
C LEU A 243 -17.94 -9.98 -23.27
N SER A 244 -16.62 -9.87 -23.41
CA SER A 244 -15.76 -11.05 -23.53
C SER A 244 -15.81 -11.93 -22.29
N THR A 245 -15.66 -11.36 -21.09
CA THR A 245 -15.67 -12.11 -19.83
C THR A 245 -17.07 -12.64 -19.53
N GLY A 246 -18.11 -11.81 -19.68
CA GLY A 246 -19.50 -12.17 -19.46
C GLY A 246 -19.99 -13.29 -20.36
N LEU A 247 -19.56 -13.31 -21.63
CA LEU A 247 -19.92 -14.40 -22.56
C LEU A 247 -19.46 -15.76 -22.05
N PHE A 248 -18.21 -15.89 -21.56
CA PHE A 248 -17.69 -17.16 -21.05
C PHE A 248 -18.35 -17.57 -19.73
N VAL A 249 -18.60 -16.64 -18.82
CA VAL A 249 -19.27 -16.91 -17.54
C VAL A 249 -20.71 -17.36 -17.81
N ASN A 250 -21.45 -16.64 -18.67
CA ASN A 250 -22.82 -17.00 -19.00
C ASN A 250 -22.90 -18.31 -19.78
N ALA A 251 -22.00 -18.56 -20.75
CA ALA A 251 -21.93 -19.83 -21.46
C ALA A 251 -21.66 -21.00 -20.51
N ALA A 252 -20.74 -20.84 -19.54
CA ALA A 252 -20.47 -21.83 -18.52
C ALA A 252 -21.72 -22.12 -17.66
N SER A 253 -22.46 -21.10 -17.24
CA SER A 253 -23.70 -21.25 -16.48
C SER A 253 -24.79 -21.96 -17.30
N VAL A 254 -24.96 -21.64 -18.58
CA VAL A 254 -25.89 -22.34 -19.48
C VAL A 254 -25.53 -23.80 -19.65
N ILE A 255 -24.23 -24.11 -19.91
CA ILE A 255 -23.75 -25.49 -20.04
C ILE A 255 -24.03 -26.29 -18.77
N MET A 256 -23.78 -25.73 -17.61
CA MET A 256 -24.05 -26.37 -16.33
C MET A 256 -25.54 -26.70 -16.19
N ARG A 257 -26.43 -25.79 -16.58
CA ARG A 257 -27.89 -25.98 -16.51
C ARG A 257 -28.43 -27.01 -17.51
N LEU A 258 -27.69 -27.32 -18.57
CA LEU A 258 -28.04 -28.46 -19.45
C LEU A 258 -28.03 -29.79 -18.70
N GLY A 259 -27.33 -29.88 -17.58
CA GLY A 259 -27.41 -31.02 -16.66
C GLY A 259 -28.83 -31.31 -16.15
N VAL A 260 -29.70 -30.27 -16.01
CA VAL A 260 -31.12 -30.50 -15.66
C VAL A 260 -31.84 -31.24 -16.79
N ALA A 261 -31.68 -30.77 -18.05
CA ALA A 261 -32.32 -31.40 -19.20
C ALA A 261 -31.84 -32.83 -19.40
N THR A 262 -30.53 -33.09 -19.28
CA THR A 262 -30.00 -34.46 -19.40
C THR A 262 -30.47 -35.37 -18.26
N THR A 263 -30.63 -34.85 -17.04
CA THR A 263 -31.19 -35.62 -15.92
C THR A 263 -32.65 -35.99 -16.16
N ILE A 264 -33.47 -35.06 -16.71
CA ILE A 264 -34.87 -35.37 -17.09
C ILE A 264 -34.92 -36.43 -18.17
N LEU A 265 -34.11 -36.30 -19.23
CA LEU A 265 -34.10 -37.25 -20.34
C LEU A 265 -33.68 -38.65 -19.90
N VAL A 266 -32.57 -38.75 -19.15
CA VAL A 266 -32.07 -40.02 -18.63
C VAL A 266 -33.07 -40.59 -17.62
N GLY A 267 -33.59 -39.76 -16.70
CA GLY A 267 -34.57 -40.20 -15.71
C GLY A 267 -35.87 -40.68 -16.33
N ALA A 268 -36.41 -40.00 -17.33
CA ALA A 268 -37.61 -40.45 -18.07
C ALA A 268 -37.38 -41.80 -18.75
N SER A 269 -36.19 -41.98 -19.39
CA SER A 269 -35.84 -43.27 -20.01
C SER A 269 -35.76 -44.42 -18.98
N LEU A 270 -35.17 -44.11 -17.80
CA LEU A 270 -35.06 -45.11 -16.71
C LEU A 270 -36.41 -45.42 -16.05
N ILE A 271 -37.33 -44.46 -15.96
CA ILE A 271 -38.71 -44.69 -15.49
C ILE A 271 -39.47 -45.58 -16.48
N LEU A 272 -39.41 -45.28 -17.78
CA LEU A 272 -40.06 -46.05 -18.83
C LEU A 272 -39.55 -47.49 -18.89
N SER A 273 -38.27 -47.72 -18.54
CA SER A 273 -37.69 -49.07 -18.44
C SER A 273 -37.95 -49.76 -17.09
N GLY A 274 -38.68 -49.13 -16.18
CA GLY A 274 -39.01 -49.68 -14.86
C GLY A 274 -37.83 -49.81 -13.90
N GLN A 275 -36.71 -49.09 -14.15
CA GLN A 275 -35.49 -49.20 -13.33
C GLN A 275 -35.44 -48.23 -12.15
N ILE A 276 -36.19 -47.13 -12.22
CA ILE A 276 -36.35 -46.15 -11.15
C ILE A 276 -37.81 -45.71 -11.05
N ASP A 277 -38.20 -45.18 -9.90
CA ASP A 277 -39.50 -44.57 -9.72
C ASP A 277 -39.46 -43.03 -9.95
N PHE A 278 -40.64 -42.43 -10.12
CA PHE A 278 -40.76 -40.98 -10.30
C PHE A 278 -40.19 -40.20 -9.11
N MET A 279 -40.33 -40.69 -7.89
CA MET A 279 -39.86 -40.02 -6.69
C MET A 279 -38.35 -39.90 -6.64
N LEU A 280 -37.62 -40.91 -7.18
CA LEU A 280 -36.16 -40.81 -7.29
C LEU A 280 -35.72 -39.72 -8.26
N LEU A 281 -36.34 -39.65 -9.44
CA LEU A 281 -36.07 -38.55 -10.37
C LEU A 281 -36.37 -37.20 -9.75
N PHE A 282 -37.52 -37.08 -9.04
CA PHE A 282 -37.91 -35.86 -8.34
C PHE A 282 -36.88 -35.44 -7.28
N LEU A 283 -36.35 -36.37 -6.50
CA LEU A 283 -35.29 -36.12 -5.54
C LEU A 283 -34.06 -35.53 -6.22
N PHE A 284 -33.58 -36.10 -7.33
CA PHE A 284 -32.44 -35.60 -8.08
C PHE A 284 -32.70 -34.17 -8.59
N LEU A 285 -33.88 -33.87 -9.10
CA LEU A 285 -34.24 -32.55 -9.58
C LEU A 285 -34.28 -31.52 -8.44
N LEU A 286 -34.74 -31.87 -7.26
CA LEU A 286 -34.69 -31.02 -6.07
C LEU A 286 -33.23 -30.72 -5.65
N VAL A 287 -32.38 -31.74 -5.62
CA VAL A 287 -30.99 -31.63 -5.23
C VAL A 287 -30.19 -30.78 -6.24
N ILE A 288 -30.43 -30.94 -7.55
CA ILE A 288 -29.79 -30.14 -8.61
C ILE A 288 -29.96 -28.63 -8.36
N THR A 289 -31.16 -28.16 -7.96
CA THR A 289 -31.42 -26.75 -7.74
C THR A 289 -30.49 -26.13 -6.68
N ARG A 290 -30.01 -26.98 -5.75
CA ARG A 290 -29.12 -26.55 -4.67
C ARG A 290 -27.64 -26.76 -4.98
N ILE A 291 -27.31 -27.83 -5.73
CA ILE A 291 -25.91 -28.08 -6.13
C ILE A 291 -25.39 -26.99 -7.08
N TYR A 292 -26.21 -26.50 -8.00
CA TYR A 292 -25.77 -25.55 -9.00
C TYR A 292 -25.57 -24.12 -8.43
N ALA A 293 -26.32 -23.73 -7.41
CA ALA A 293 -26.22 -22.39 -6.81
C ALA A 293 -24.78 -22.01 -6.34
N PRO A 294 -24.05 -22.88 -5.60
CA PRO A 294 -22.66 -22.61 -5.25
C PRO A 294 -21.73 -22.48 -6.46
N PHE A 295 -22.00 -23.21 -7.54
CA PHE A 295 -21.18 -23.13 -8.75
C PHE A 295 -21.45 -21.86 -9.54
N ASP A 296 -22.70 -21.45 -9.72
CA ASP A 296 -23.06 -20.17 -10.34
C ASP A 296 -22.38 -19.00 -9.61
N GLN A 297 -22.43 -18.99 -8.28
CA GLN A 297 -21.75 -17.99 -7.48
C GLN A 297 -20.22 -18.10 -7.59
N SER A 298 -19.67 -19.31 -7.66
CA SER A 298 -18.24 -19.53 -7.85
C SER A 298 -17.74 -18.98 -9.19
N LEU A 299 -18.52 -19.10 -10.27
CA LEU A 299 -18.16 -18.58 -11.58
C LEU A 299 -17.97 -17.06 -11.54
N ALA A 300 -18.82 -16.33 -10.80
CA ALA A 300 -18.69 -14.89 -10.59
C ALA A 300 -17.47 -14.56 -9.69
N LEU A 301 -17.30 -15.27 -8.59
CA LEU A 301 -16.25 -15.00 -7.60
C LEU A 301 -14.83 -15.37 -8.09
N ILE A 302 -14.68 -16.30 -9.03
CA ILE A 302 -13.35 -16.65 -9.59
C ILE A 302 -12.73 -15.48 -10.33
N ALA A 303 -13.52 -14.68 -11.05
CA ALA A 303 -13.02 -13.47 -11.72
C ALA A 303 -12.45 -12.47 -10.70
N GLU A 304 -13.15 -12.26 -9.60
CA GLU A 304 -12.71 -11.40 -8.49
C GLU A 304 -11.43 -11.92 -7.83
N MET A 305 -11.32 -13.25 -7.63
CA MET A 305 -10.09 -13.86 -7.10
C MET A 305 -8.86 -13.62 -7.98
N PHE A 306 -9.01 -13.52 -9.29
CA PHE A 306 -7.88 -13.23 -10.18
C PHE A 306 -7.43 -11.77 -10.06
N VAL A 307 -8.38 -10.85 -9.91
CA VAL A 307 -8.07 -9.42 -9.72
C VAL A 307 -7.42 -9.19 -8.34
N SER A 308 -7.96 -9.80 -7.31
CA SER A 308 -7.46 -9.65 -5.94
C SER A 308 -6.06 -10.24 -5.73
N GLN A 309 -5.63 -11.17 -6.60
CA GLN A 309 -4.28 -11.72 -6.52
C GLN A 309 -3.21 -10.64 -6.75
N VAL A 310 -3.46 -9.67 -7.62
CA VAL A 310 -2.56 -8.51 -7.83
C VAL A 310 -2.44 -7.69 -6.56
N SER A 311 -3.54 -7.50 -5.83
CA SER A 311 -3.54 -6.80 -4.53
C SER A 311 -2.73 -7.56 -3.48
N ALA A 312 -2.90 -8.89 -3.40
CA ALA A 312 -2.11 -9.74 -2.52
C ALA A 312 -0.60 -9.71 -2.86
N ASP A 313 -0.25 -9.71 -4.15
CA ASP A 313 1.14 -9.66 -4.60
C ASP A 313 1.81 -8.33 -4.20
N ARG A 314 1.11 -7.18 -4.32
CA ARG A 314 1.61 -5.88 -3.85
C ARG A 314 1.80 -5.83 -2.33
N MET A 315 0.86 -6.37 -1.56
CA MET A 315 1.03 -6.49 -0.10
C MET A 315 2.22 -7.37 0.26
N ASN A 316 2.38 -8.52 -0.42
CA ASN A 316 3.51 -9.43 -0.20
C ASN A 316 4.84 -8.77 -0.57
N GLU A 317 4.90 -7.92 -1.60
CA GLU A 317 6.10 -7.18 -1.98
C GLU A 317 6.59 -6.27 -0.85
N ILE A 318 5.68 -5.58 -0.14
CA ILE A 318 6.02 -4.79 1.06
C ILE A 318 6.60 -5.70 2.16
N TYR A 319 6.00 -6.87 2.41
CA TYR A 319 6.50 -7.81 3.42
C TYR A 319 7.84 -8.44 3.04
N ASP A 320 8.08 -8.71 1.76
CA ASP A 320 9.29 -9.34 1.25
C ASP A 320 10.46 -8.35 1.12
N THR A 321 10.18 -7.03 1.06
CA THR A 321 11.23 -6.01 0.99
C THR A 321 12.06 -6.04 2.28
N PRO A 322 13.40 -6.16 2.21
CA PRO A 322 14.24 -6.19 3.40
C PRO A 322 14.05 -4.93 4.26
N ALA A 323 13.90 -5.11 5.56
CA ALA A 323 13.88 -3.99 6.50
C ALA A 323 15.28 -3.39 6.65
N ALA A 324 15.36 -2.11 6.97
CA ALA A 324 16.59 -1.49 7.41
C ALA A 324 16.84 -1.87 8.87
N GLU A 325 17.50 -3.00 9.07
CA GLU A 325 17.81 -3.54 10.40
C GLU A 325 19.21 -3.08 10.84
N GLY A 326 19.43 -3.03 12.16
CA GLY A 326 20.70 -2.70 12.76
C GLY A 326 20.68 -2.91 14.25
N SER A 327 21.83 -2.68 14.89
CA SER A 327 21.96 -2.76 16.34
C SER A 327 21.34 -1.54 17.01
N GLU A 328 20.55 -1.73 18.04
CA GLU A 328 20.08 -0.66 18.91
C GLU A 328 21.20 -0.12 19.82
N ALA A 329 22.34 -0.82 19.91
CA ALA A 329 23.48 -0.41 20.71
C ALA A 329 24.39 0.51 19.88
N PHE A 330 24.09 1.82 19.87
CA PHE A 330 24.93 2.85 19.28
C PHE A 330 25.69 3.62 20.37
N LYS A 331 27.03 3.48 20.39
CA LYS A 331 27.92 4.16 21.36
C LYS A 331 29.11 4.76 20.62
N PRO A 332 28.93 5.88 19.94
CA PRO A 332 30.01 6.55 19.23
C PRO A 332 31.02 7.18 20.19
N LYS A 333 32.28 7.20 19.78
CA LYS A 333 33.34 7.95 20.50
C LYS A 333 33.50 9.31 19.83
N GLY A 334 32.67 10.26 20.24
CA GLY A 334 32.53 11.56 19.55
C GLY A 334 31.56 11.48 18.36
N HIS A 335 31.50 12.58 17.58
CA HIS A 335 30.51 12.74 16.51
C HIS A 335 31.13 13.13 15.16
N ASP A 336 32.42 12.73 14.96
CA ASP A 336 33.05 12.87 13.64
C ASP A 336 32.32 12.01 12.61
N ILE A 337 32.08 12.55 11.41
CA ILE A 337 31.52 11.79 10.29
C ILE A 337 32.65 11.50 9.31
N VAL A 338 33.00 10.23 9.12
CA VAL A 338 34.08 9.79 8.24
C VAL A 338 33.50 9.07 7.04
N PHE A 339 33.71 9.61 5.85
CA PHE A 339 33.47 8.94 4.58
C PHE A 339 34.75 8.24 4.15
N ASP A 340 34.71 6.93 3.93
CA ASP A 340 35.83 6.08 3.62
C ASP A 340 35.57 5.32 2.31
N HIS A 341 36.13 5.83 1.19
CA HIS A 341 35.99 5.30 -0.17
C HIS A 341 34.53 5.04 -0.60
N VAL A 342 33.62 5.98 -0.30
CA VAL A 342 32.18 5.82 -0.50
C VAL A 342 31.82 5.91 -1.97
N GLY A 343 31.17 4.84 -2.47
CA GLY A 343 30.49 4.79 -3.77
C GLY A 343 29.00 4.55 -3.61
N PHE A 344 28.18 5.18 -4.47
CA PHE A 344 26.74 5.05 -4.42
C PHE A 344 26.08 5.25 -5.79
N ALA A 345 25.05 4.42 -6.05
CA ALA A 345 24.16 4.52 -7.21
C ALA A 345 22.69 4.43 -6.76
N TYR A 346 21.82 5.28 -7.31
CA TYR A 346 20.38 5.17 -7.05
C TYR A 346 19.76 3.95 -7.77
N ASP A 347 20.24 3.62 -8.97
CA ASP A 347 19.88 2.42 -9.71
C ASP A 347 21.13 1.87 -10.43
N LYS A 348 21.26 2.11 -11.74
CA LYS A 348 22.41 1.65 -12.56
C LYS A 348 23.48 2.72 -12.78
N LYS A 349 23.17 3.99 -12.44
CA LYS A 349 24.07 5.12 -12.67
C LYS A 349 24.77 5.52 -11.38
N ASP A 350 26.10 5.39 -11.34
CA ASP A 350 26.91 5.85 -10.22
C ASP A 350 26.76 7.37 -10.05
N VAL A 351 26.41 7.80 -8.83
CA VAL A 351 26.33 9.20 -8.41
C VAL A 351 27.57 9.58 -7.62
N LEU A 352 28.04 8.68 -6.75
CA LEU A 352 29.31 8.80 -6.05
C LEU A 352 30.20 7.63 -6.46
N GLN A 353 31.46 7.92 -6.77
CA GLN A 353 32.42 6.91 -7.26
C GLN A 353 33.44 6.51 -6.20
N ASP A 354 34.06 7.52 -5.53
CA ASP A 354 35.09 7.34 -4.52
C ASP A 354 35.19 8.64 -3.69
N VAL A 355 34.34 8.75 -2.66
CA VAL A 355 34.27 9.93 -1.83
C VAL A 355 34.86 9.64 -0.47
N SER A 356 35.96 10.36 -0.14
CA SER A 356 36.65 10.25 1.15
C SER A 356 36.89 11.62 1.76
N PHE A 357 36.31 11.87 2.91
CA PHE A 357 36.53 13.07 3.74
C PHE A 357 36.07 12.84 5.17
N THR A 358 36.46 13.74 6.08
CA THR A 358 36.02 13.74 7.46
C THR A 358 35.40 15.10 7.80
N ALA A 359 34.18 15.08 8.32
CA ALA A 359 33.57 16.22 9.02
C ALA A 359 33.82 16.02 10.53
N ARG A 360 34.63 16.91 11.12
CA ARG A 360 35.07 16.78 12.51
C ARG A 360 34.02 17.29 13.48
N GLU A 361 34.03 16.73 14.68
CA GLU A 361 33.19 17.20 15.78
C GLU A 361 33.44 18.66 16.09
N GLY A 362 32.34 19.42 16.24
CA GLY A 362 32.39 20.84 16.56
C GLY A 362 32.73 21.77 15.38
N GLU A 363 33.00 21.22 14.18
CA GLU A 363 33.34 21.98 12.97
C GLU A 363 32.14 22.02 11.97
N ILE A 364 32.12 23.09 11.17
CA ILE A 364 31.20 23.25 10.05
C ILE A 364 31.92 22.80 8.77
N THR A 365 31.49 21.65 8.22
CA THR A 365 32.00 21.14 6.92
C THR A 365 30.98 21.47 5.82
N ALA A 366 31.40 22.29 4.84
CA ALA A 366 30.56 22.68 3.70
C ALA A 366 30.81 21.80 2.47
N LEU A 367 29.77 21.18 1.94
CA LEU A 367 29.78 20.49 0.65
C LEU A 367 29.44 21.50 -0.46
N VAL A 368 30.36 21.71 -1.39
CA VAL A 368 30.21 22.62 -2.54
C VAL A 368 30.49 21.86 -3.85
N GLY A 369 30.00 22.36 -4.96
CA GLY A 369 30.23 21.74 -6.27
C GLY A 369 29.10 22.05 -7.25
N PRO A 370 29.28 21.71 -8.54
CA PRO A 370 28.23 21.86 -9.55
C PRO A 370 26.95 21.14 -9.21
N SER A 371 25.84 21.50 -9.88
CA SER A 371 24.60 20.75 -9.76
C SER A 371 24.81 19.31 -10.23
N GLY A 372 24.26 18.32 -9.52
CA GLY A 372 24.44 16.90 -9.83
C GLY A 372 25.77 16.28 -9.37
N SER A 373 26.67 16.99 -8.69
CA SER A 373 27.96 16.45 -8.21
C SER A 373 27.86 15.47 -7.02
N GLY A 374 26.67 15.28 -6.44
CA GLY A 374 26.45 14.31 -5.35
C GLY A 374 26.35 14.90 -3.94
N LYS A 375 26.29 16.24 -3.76
CA LYS A 375 26.24 16.92 -2.43
C LYS A 375 25.06 16.43 -1.57
N SER A 376 23.84 16.50 -2.10
CA SER A 376 22.65 16.05 -1.37
C SER A 376 22.65 14.54 -1.14
N THR A 377 23.29 13.78 -2.02
CA THR A 377 23.50 12.35 -1.83
C THR A 377 24.41 12.07 -0.65
N CYS A 378 25.54 12.79 -0.52
CA CYS A 378 26.43 12.66 0.65
C CYS A 378 25.70 12.95 1.96
N ALA A 379 24.91 14.03 2.03
CA ALA A 379 24.14 14.35 3.25
C ALA A 379 23.13 13.25 3.59
N ARG A 380 22.42 12.72 2.58
CA ARG A 380 21.46 11.61 2.76
C ARG A 380 22.12 10.32 3.22
N LEU A 381 23.30 10.00 2.69
CA LEU A 381 24.08 8.84 3.09
C LEU A 381 24.66 9.00 4.50
N ALA A 382 25.09 10.20 4.90
CA ALA A 382 25.56 10.47 6.25
C ALA A 382 24.49 10.15 7.32
N ALA A 383 23.21 10.39 7.00
CA ALA A 383 22.08 10.06 7.86
C ALA A 383 21.52 8.64 7.65
N ARG A 384 22.17 7.81 6.85
CA ARG A 384 21.68 6.48 6.47
C ARG A 384 20.24 6.49 5.94
N LEU A 385 19.83 7.55 5.24
CA LEU A 385 18.57 7.53 4.50
C LEU A 385 18.64 6.57 3.30
N TRP A 386 19.87 6.23 2.89
CA TRP A 386 20.24 5.23 1.89
C TRP A 386 21.51 4.52 2.36
N ASP A 387 21.66 3.23 2.07
CA ASP A 387 22.89 2.52 2.34
C ASP A 387 23.89 2.71 1.19
N VAL A 388 25.18 2.76 1.52
CA VAL A 388 26.25 2.89 0.53
C VAL A 388 26.36 1.63 -0.34
N THR A 389 26.78 1.78 -1.59
CA THR A 389 27.03 0.64 -2.48
C THR A 389 28.43 0.08 -2.28
N ARG A 390 29.40 0.95 -1.95
CA ARG A 390 30.82 0.62 -1.70
C ARG A 390 31.37 1.53 -0.63
N GLY A 391 32.44 1.09 0.06
CA GLY A 391 33.05 1.84 1.14
C GLY A 391 32.24 1.79 2.43
N SER A 392 32.51 2.70 3.35
CA SER A 392 31.79 2.83 4.62
C SER A 392 31.67 4.28 5.07
N ILE A 393 30.64 4.54 5.88
CA ILE A 393 30.48 5.81 6.61
C ILE A 393 30.49 5.49 8.09
N LYS A 394 31.31 6.21 8.86
CA LYS A 394 31.45 6.00 10.30
C LYS A 394 31.08 7.26 11.06
N VAL A 395 30.40 7.12 12.16
CA VAL A 395 30.13 8.20 13.13
C VAL A 395 30.76 7.85 14.46
N GLY A 396 31.69 8.69 14.92
CA GLY A 396 32.45 8.43 16.15
C GLY A 396 33.15 7.04 16.13
N GLY A 397 33.62 6.61 14.95
CA GLY A 397 34.30 5.33 14.74
C GLY A 397 33.36 4.13 14.52
N VAL A 398 32.04 4.27 14.67
CA VAL A 398 31.05 3.20 14.46
C VAL A 398 30.53 3.27 13.01
N ASP A 399 30.54 2.14 12.30
CA ASP A 399 29.97 2.02 10.96
C ASP A 399 28.43 2.13 11.05
N ILE A 400 27.87 3.17 10.40
CA ILE A 400 26.43 3.46 10.47
C ILE A 400 25.58 2.38 9.81
N SER A 401 26.11 1.58 8.91
CA SER A 401 25.38 0.47 8.26
C SER A 401 24.96 -0.63 9.25
N THR A 402 25.65 -0.71 10.39
CA THR A 402 25.40 -1.69 11.44
C THR A 402 24.44 -1.22 12.52
N VAL A 403 24.07 0.08 12.54
CA VAL A 403 23.24 0.72 13.57
C VAL A 403 21.80 0.80 13.10
N ASP A 404 20.82 0.55 13.98
CA ASP A 404 19.41 0.79 13.64
C ASP A 404 19.17 2.25 13.18
N PRO A 405 18.50 2.48 12.05
CA PRO A 405 18.32 3.84 11.53
C PRO A 405 17.61 4.80 12.49
N GLU A 406 16.65 4.34 13.29
CA GLU A 406 15.93 5.20 14.24
C GLU A 406 16.85 5.63 15.38
N VAL A 407 17.70 4.70 15.85
CA VAL A 407 18.72 4.97 16.88
C VAL A 407 19.77 5.93 16.34
N LEU A 408 20.28 5.70 15.12
CA LEU A 408 21.24 6.60 14.48
C LEU A 408 20.67 8.01 14.31
N LEU A 409 19.43 8.11 13.82
CA LEU A 409 18.76 9.39 13.56
C LEU A 409 18.45 10.16 14.84
N SER A 410 18.49 9.54 16.03
CA SER A 410 18.36 10.27 17.30
C SER A 410 19.48 11.30 17.48
N ASP A 411 20.67 11.01 16.97
CA ASP A 411 21.85 11.90 17.04
C ASP A 411 21.92 12.94 15.91
N TYR A 412 20.91 12.99 15.02
CA TYR A 412 20.88 13.91 13.89
C TYR A 412 19.72 14.91 14.01
N SER A 413 19.99 16.19 13.85
CA SER A 413 19.01 17.23 13.53
C SER A 413 19.13 17.58 12.04
N MET A 414 18.00 17.60 11.32
CA MET A 414 17.98 17.87 9.89
C MET A 414 17.13 19.10 9.59
N VAL A 415 17.67 19.99 8.76
CA VAL A 415 16.92 21.13 8.20
C VAL A 415 17.02 21.03 6.69
N PHE A 416 15.90 20.70 6.06
CA PHE A 416 15.80 20.52 4.61
C PHE A 416 15.46 21.84 3.92
N GLN A 417 15.78 21.91 2.61
CA GLN A 417 15.41 23.02 1.74
C GLN A 417 13.87 23.13 1.65
N ASP A 418 13.21 22.02 1.36
CA ASP A 418 11.75 21.93 1.33
C ASP A 418 11.23 21.51 2.70
N VAL A 419 10.68 22.48 3.41
CA VAL A 419 10.13 22.25 4.74
C VAL A 419 8.76 21.60 4.65
N VAL A 420 8.64 20.40 5.23
CA VAL A 420 7.36 19.69 5.38
C VAL A 420 6.77 19.97 6.77
N LEU A 421 5.53 20.47 6.78
CA LEU A 421 4.74 20.71 8.00
C LEU A 421 3.48 19.83 7.97
N PHE A 422 3.06 19.40 9.15
CA PHE A 422 1.84 18.62 9.30
C PHE A 422 0.62 19.52 9.47
N ASP A 423 -0.55 19.05 9.06
CA ASP A 423 -1.81 19.76 9.27
C ASP A 423 -2.21 19.69 10.74
N ASP A 424 -1.57 20.55 11.52
CA ASP A 424 -1.71 20.68 12.96
C ASP A 424 -1.39 22.14 13.37
N THR A 425 -1.33 22.40 14.67
CA THR A 425 -0.95 23.71 15.22
C THR A 425 0.54 24.00 15.05
N VAL A 426 0.94 25.28 15.22
CA VAL A 426 2.36 25.66 15.29
C VAL A 426 3.06 24.92 16.43
N MET A 427 2.41 24.84 17.60
CA MET A 427 2.94 24.17 18.80
C MET A 427 3.29 22.72 18.51
N GLU A 428 2.33 21.95 17.99
CA GLU A 428 2.51 20.52 17.73
C GLU A 428 3.52 20.27 16.60
N ASN A 429 3.56 21.15 15.61
CA ASN A 429 4.59 21.07 14.57
C ASN A 429 6.01 21.26 15.12
N ILE A 430 6.22 22.09 16.12
CA ILE A 430 7.54 22.24 16.77
C ILE A 430 7.79 21.04 17.71
N ARG A 431 6.78 20.57 18.45
CA ARG A 431 6.87 19.44 19.39
C ARG A 431 7.35 18.15 18.75
N LEU A 432 7.15 17.97 17.43
CA LEU A 432 7.73 16.85 16.66
C LEU A 432 9.26 16.73 16.80
N GLY A 433 9.96 17.79 17.17
CA GLY A 433 11.41 17.74 17.41
C GLY A 433 11.82 16.81 18.55
N LYS A 434 10.98 16.66 19.59
CA LYS A 434 11.29 15.83 20.77
C LYS A 434 10.02 15.22 21.34
N HIS A 435 9.94 13.91 21.33
CA HIS A 435 8.81 13.20 21.92
C HIS A 435 8.67 13.52 23.42
N GLY A 436 7.47 13.86 23.87
CA GLY A 436 7.18 14.20 25.25
C GLY A 436 7.72 15.56 25.72
N ALA A 437 8.11 16.45 24.80
CA ALA A 437 8.54 17.81 25.16
C ALA A 437 7.43 18.58 25.85
N THR A 438 7.78 19.30 26.92
CA THR A 438 6.83 20.21 27.61
C THR A 438 6.58 21.46 26.78
N ASP A 439 5.49 22.19 27.09
CA ASP A 439 5.15 23.45 26.42
C ASP A 439 6.27 24.48 26.59
N GLU A 440 6.90 24.52 27.77
CA GLU A 440 8.01 25.43 28.06
C GLU A 440 9.23 25.13 27.18
N GLU A 441 9.57 23.85 26.96
CA GLU A 441 10.65 23.42 26.07
C GLU A 441 10.36 23.84 24.61
N VAL A 442 9.11 23.63 24.16
CA VAL A 442 8.67 23.99 22.80
C VAL A 442 8.74 25.52 22.61
N LEU A 443 8.23 26.30 23.55
CA LEU A 443 8.27 27.75 23.51
C LEU A 443 9.70 28.30 23.55
N ALA A 444 10.58 27.70 24.35
CA ALA A 444 12.00 28.06 24.39
C ALA A 444 12.68 27.83 23.03
N ALA A 445 12.44 26.69 22.40
CA ALA A 445 12.96 26.39 21.06
C ALA A 445 12.38 27.30 19.99
N ALA A 446 11.08 27.59 20.05
CA ALA A 446 10.40 28.53 19.17
C ALA A 446 10.98 29.96 19.26
N LYS A 447 11.23 30.44 20.48
CA LYS A 447 11.86 31.72 20.72
C LYS A 447 13.29 31.76 20.17
N ALA A 448 14.07 30.71 20.41
CA ALA A 448 15.42 30.56 19.88
C ALA A 448 15.46 30.56 18.33
N ALA A 449 14.39 30.04 17.70
CA ALA A 449 14.20 30.05 16.24
C ALA A 449 13.56 31.35 15.70
N ASN A 450 13.35 32.36 16.52
CA ASN A 450 12.68 33.64 16.15
C ASN A 450 11.23 33.42 15.64
N CYS A 451 10.48 32.43 16.19
CA CYS A 451 9.09 32.20 15.81
C CYS A 451 8.10 33.13 16.46
N ASP A 452 8.37 33.64 17.69
CA ASP A 452 7.45 34.46 18.49
C ASP A 452 6.86 35.65 17.73
N GLU A 453 7.66 36.29 16.91
CA GLU A 453 7.25 37.51 16.20
C GLU A 453 6.07 37.25 15.23
N PHE A 454 6.15 36.21 14.43
CA PHE A 454 5.07 35.93 13.50
C PHE A 454 3.90 35.17 14.19
N VAL A 455 4.21 34.33 15.17
CA VAL A 455 3.19 33.57 15.90
C VAL A 455 2.23 34.50 16.67
N ARG A 456 2.72 35.60 17.27
CA ARG A 456 1.88 36.59 17.92
C ARG A 456 0.87 37.27 16.99
N ARG A 457 1.13 37.25 15.67
CA ARG A 457 0.21 37.80 14.65
C ARG A 457 -0.87 36.80 14.21
N LEU A 458 -0.71 35.54 14.57
CA LEU A 458 -1.68 34.49 14.24
C LEU A 458 -2.89 34.54 15.18
N PRO A 459 -4.10 34.21 14.70
CA PRO A 459 -5.36 34.34 15.45
C PRO A 459 -5.40 33.65 16.82
N LYS A 460 -4.71 32.51 16.97
CA LYS A 460 -4.65 31.73 18.20
C LYS A 460 -3.20 31.53 18.70
N GLY A 461 -2.27 32.37 18.28
CA GLY A 461 -0.86 32.19 18.64
C GLY A 461 -0.32 30.82 18.24
N TYR A 462 0.33 30.13 19.17
CA TYR A 462 0.89 28.79 18.96
C TYR A 462 -0.17 27.71 18.69
N ASP A 463 -1.42 27.89 19.12
CA ASP A 463 -2.52 26.94 18.88
C ASP A 463 -3.22 27.18 17.52
N THR A 464 -2.65 27.99 16.66
CA THR A 464 -3.19 28.26 15.33
C THR A 464 -2.95 27.06 14.40
N PRO A 465 -4.02 26.43 13.81
CA PRO A 465 -3.85 25.42 12.77
C PRO A 465 -3.28 26.04 11.50
N ILE A 466 -2.17 25.47 11.01
CA ILE A 466 -1.43 26.04 9.88
C ILE A 466 -1.84 25.46 8.52
N GLY A 467 -2.69 24.44 8.52
CA GLY A 467 -3.18 23.74 7.32
C GLY A 467 -2.15 22.81 6.69
N GLU A 468 -2.57 22.11 5.65
CA GLU A 468 -1.74 21.13 4.96
C GLU A 468 -0.43 21.78 4.48
N ASN A 469 0.69 21.15 4.86
CA ASN A 469 2.05 21.63 4.58
C ASN A 469 2.32 23.11 4.94
N GLY A 470 1.59 23.64 5.94
CA GLY A 470 1.75 25.03 6.36
C GLY A 470 1.31 26.04 5.30
N ALA A 471 0.26 25.74 4.53
CA ALA A 471 -0.22 26.58 3.43
C ALA A 471 -0.56 28.04 3.84
N LYS A 472 -0.82 28.27 5.14
CA LYS A 472 -1.13 29.61 5.70
C LYS A 472 0.11 30.40 6.10
N LEU A 473 1.32 29.84 5.94
CA LEU A 473 2.58 30.44 6.36
C LEU A 473 3.47 30.79 5.16
N SER A 474 4.26 31.84 5.32
CA SER A 474 5.32 32.19 4.37
C SER A 474 6.46 31.17 4.40
N GLY A 475 7.30 31.12 3.36
CA GLY A 475 8.48 30.25 3.31
C GLY A 475 9.42 30.44 4.51
N GLY A 476 9.67 31.69 4.91
CA GLY A 476 10.53 31.99 6.06
C GLY A 476 9.95 31.57 7.42
N GLU A 477 8.62 31.65 7.57
CA GLU A 477 7.94 31.16 8.79
C GLU A 477 8.00 29.65 8.90
N ARG A 478 7.76 28.92 7.79
CA ARG A 478 7.93 27.46 7.73
C ARG A 478 9.35 27.04 8.07
N GLN A 479 10.35 27.76 7.52
CA GLN A 479 11.77 27.48 7.78
C GLN A 479 12.11 27.66 9.27
N ARG A 480 11.60 28.72 9.93
CA ARG A 480 11.82 28.95 11.36
C ARG A 480 11.20 27.83 12.22
N ILE A 481 10.03 27.30 11.84
CA ILE A 481 9.44 26.12 12.52
C ILE A 481 10.35 24.91 12.36
N SER A 482 10.90 24.66 11.17
CA SER A 482 11.85 23.56 10.95
C SER A 482 13.12 23.71 11.80
N ILE A 483 13.65 24.91 11.93
CA ILE A 483 14.79 25.19 12.80
C ILE A 483 14.42 25.02 14.27
N ALA A 484 13.21 25.43 14.69
CA ALA A 484 12.72 25.21 16.05
C ALA A 484 12.65 23.72 16.39
N ARG A 485 12.19 22.87 15.46
CA ARG A 485 12.24 21.40 15.61
C ARG A 485 13.66 20.88 15.84
N ALA A 486 14.61 21.36 15.04
CA ALA A 486 16.01 20.97 15.15
C ALA A 486 16.66 21.43 16.47
N LEU A 487 16.33 22.64 16.93
CA LEU A 487 16.76 23.17 18.23
C LEU A 487 16.17 22.38 19.41
N LEU A 488 14.87 22.07 19.34
CA LEU A 488 14.18 21.28 20.37
C LEU A 488 14.76 19.87 20.49
N LYS A 489 15.11 19.26 19.35
CA LYS A 489 15.78 17.95 19.32
C LYS A 489 17.16 18.00 19.96
N GLY A 490 17.91 19.05 19.72
CA GLY A 490 19.21 19.29 20.38
C GLY A 490 20.32 18.28 20.00
N ALA A 491 20.16 17.53 18.92
CA ALA A 491 21.09 16.48 18.49
C ALA A 491 22.52 17.02 18.27
N PRO A 492 23.56 16.18 18.47
CA PRO A 492 24.96 16.60 18.35
C PRO A 492 25.41 16.83 16.89
N ILE A 493 24.74 16.20 15.93
CA ILE A 493 25.03 16.33 14.49
C ILE A 493 23.91 17.12 13.81
N VAL A 494 24.27 18.08 12.95
CA VAL A 494 23.31 18.87 12.18
C VAL A 494 23.58 18.72 10.69
N LEU A 495 22.56 18.29 9.94
CA LEU A 495 22.57 18.28 8.48
C LEU A 495 21.72 19.44 7.96
N LEU A 496 22.32 20.30 7.13
CA LEU A 496 21.65 21.43 6.52
C LEU A 496 21.66 21.30 5.00
N ASP A 497 20.48 21.37 4.40
CA ASP A 497 20.32 21.47 2.95
C ASP A 497 19.71 22.83 2.61
N GLU A 498 20.55 23.78 2.18
CA GLU A 498 20.21 25.13 1.69
C GLU A 498 19.00 25.84 2.36
N ALA A 499 19.06 26.03 3.67
CA ALA A 499 17.95 26.54 4.49
C ALA A 499 17.47 27.99 4.18
N THR A 500 18.03 28.68 3.18
CA THR A 500 17.75 30.14 2.95
C THR A 500 17.46 30.50 1.48
N ALA A 501 17.25 29.54 0.60
CA ALA A 501 17.27 29.72 -0.87
C ALA A 501 16.19 30.67 -1.46
N SER A 502 15.07 30.89 -0.80
CA SER A 502 13.94 31.68 -1.35
C SER A 502 13.35 32.69 -0.37
N LEU A 503 14.19 33.27 0.52
CA LEU A 503 13.73 34.19 1.55
C LEU A 503 14.01 35.65 1.16
N ASP A 504 13.11 36.54 1.55
CA ASP A 504 13.35 37.97 1.56
C ASP A 504 14.41 38.35 2.60
N VAL A 505 15.06 39.50 2.43
CA VAL A 505 16.22 39.93 3.22
C VAL A 505 15.96 39.98 4.74
N GLU A 506 14.75 40.37 5.14
CA GLU A 506 14.39 40.48 6.56
C GLU A 506 14.25 39.10 7.19
N ASN A 507 13.54 38.16 6.53
CA ASN A 507 13.41 36.80 6.99
C ASN A 507 14.74 36.03 6.91
N GLU A 508 15.60 36.31 5.91
CA GLU A 508 16.93 35.71 5.82
C GLU A 508 17.77 36.02 7.07
N THR A 509 17.78 37.26 7.53
CA THR A 509 18.54 37.68 8.74
C THR A 509 18.04 36.92 9.98
N LYS A 510 16.71 36.80 10.15
CA LYS A 510 16.10 36.08 11.28
C LYS A 510 16.41 34.57 11.25
N VAL A 511 16.35 33.95 10.08
CA VAL A 511 16.71 32.56 9.87
C VAL A 511 18.19 32.31 10.12
N GLN A 512 19.08 33.18 9.64
CA GLN A 512 20.52 33.08 9.91
C GLN A 512 20.84 33.18 11.42
N GLY A 513 20.20 34.09 12.16
CA GLY A 513 20.35 34.15 13.60
C GLY A 513 19.87 32.89 14.34
N ALA A 514 18.81 32.27 13.86
CA ALA A 514 18.33 30.98 14.39
C ALA A 514 19.29 29.81 14.05
N LEU A 515 19.81 29.79 12.82
CA LEU A 515 20.80 28.80 12.39
C LEU A 515 22.10 28.91 13.19
N SER A 516 22.63 30.13 13.41
CA SER A 516 23.83 30.30 14.22
C SER A 516 23.70 29.73 15.64
N ARG A 517 22.50 29.84 16.24
CA ARG A 517 22.22 29.21 17.54
C ARG A 517 22.14 27.67 17.45
N LEU A 518 21.58 27.15 16.35
CA LEU A 518 21.47 25.68 16.11
C LEU A 518 22.84 25.05 15.94
N LEU A 519 23.77 25.73 15.22
CA LEU A 519 25.06 25.17 14.82
C LEU A 519 26.14 25.23 15.89
N ALA A 520 25.96 26.10 16.91
CA ALA A 520 26.99 26.35 17.94
C ALA A 520 27.42 25.05 18.64
N GLY A 521 28.72 24.67 18.50
CA GLY A 521 29.33 23.51 19.13
C GLY A 521 28.85 22.16 18.62
N LYS A 522 28.24 22.10 17.43
CA LYS A 522 27.74 20.89 16.79
C LYS A 522 28.66 20.43 15.67
N THR A 523 28.60 19.14 15.33
CA THR A 523 29.16 18.62 14.08
C THR A 523 28.20 18.97 12.94
N VAL A 524 28.63 19.82 12.02
CA VAL A 524 27.74 20.33 10.97
C VAL A 524 28.21 19.87 9.59
N LEU A 525 27.30 19.27 8.85
CA LEU A 525 27.48 19.01 7.41
C LEU A 525 26.44 19.83 6.65
N VAL A 526 26.90 20.83 5.90
CA VAL A 526 26.02 21.76 5.18
C VAL A 526 26.22 21.67 3.67
N ILE A 527 25.12 21.59 2.92
CA ILE A 527 25.13 21.76 1.47
C ILE A 527 25.04 23.26 1.19
N ALA A 528 26.13 23.83 0.70
CA ALA A 528 26.25 25.27 0.53
C ALA A 528 26.07 25.68 -0.94
N HIS A 529 25.07 26.52 -1.17
CA HIS A 529 24.81 27.20 -2.44
C HIS A 529 25.10 28.73 -2.37
N ARG A 530 25.25 29.27 -1.15
CA ARG A 530 25.54 30.71 -0.93
C ARG A 530 26.93 30.93 -0.34
N MET A 531 27.58 31.98 -0.82
CA MET A 531 28.94 32.34 -0.38
C MET A 531 29.05 32.57 1.13
N ARG A 532 28.07 33.18 1.77
CA ARG A 532 28.10 33.42 3.22
C ARG A 532 28.23 32.14 4.04
N THR A 533 27.56 31.08 3.60
CA THR A 533 27.64 29.74 4.24
C THR A 533 29.02 29.11 4.04
N VAL A 534 29.62 29.35 2.86
CA VAL A 534 30.94 28.84 2.51
C VAL A 534 32.03 29.56 3.28
N GLU A 535 31.94 30.91 3.41
CA GLU A 535 32.90 31.74 4.15
C GLU A 535 32.90 31.47 5.66
N ALA A 536 31.78 31.01 6.21
CA ALA A 536 31.64 30.67 7.63
C ALA A 536 32.03 29.23 7.97
N ALA A 537 32.38 28.40 6.98
CA ALA A 537 32.74 27.00 7.18
C ALA A 537 34.21 26.85 7.63
N ASP A 538 34.47 25.91 8.55
CA ASP A 538 35.82 25.53 8.97
C ASP A 538 36.52 24.71 7.89
N LYS A 539 35.76 23.87 7.21
CA LYS A 539 36.23 23.01 6.14
C LYS A 539 35.28 23.03 4.94
N ILE A 540 35.86 23.01 3.75
CA ILE A 540 35.15 22.87 2.48
C ILE A 540 35.54 21.56 1.83
N VAL A 541 34.56 20.83 1.30
CA VAL A 541 34.73 19.66 0.44
C VAL A 541 34.07 19.97 -0.90
N VAL A 542 34.91 20.05 -1.94
CA VAL A 542 34.46 20.33 -3.31
C VAL A 542 34.21 19.01 -4.01
N LEU A 543 32.96 18.77 -4.38
CA LEU A 543 32.54 17.58 -5.14
C LEU A 543 32.42 17.91 -6.63
N ALA A 544 33.03 17.07 -7.46
CA ALA A 544 32.89 17.11 -8.92
C ALA A 544 32.85 15.68 -9.45
N ASP A 545 31.93 15.41 -10.36
CA ASP A 545 31.77 14.10 -11.02
C ASP A 545 31.74 12.90 -10.06
N GLY A 546 31.09 13.09 -8.90
CA GLY A 546 30.94 12.04 -7.88
C GLY A 546 32.21 11.74 -7.08
N LYS A 547 33.21 12.63 -7.07
CA LYS A 547 34.47 12.51 -6.33
C LYS A 547 34.80 13.77 -5.57
N VAL A 548 35.68 13.66 -4.58
CA VAL A 548 36.26 14.83 -3.90
C VAL A 548 37.37 15.39 -4.81
N ALA A 549 37.10 16.55 -5.39
CA ALA A 549 38.07 17.27 -6.22
C ALA A 549 39.07 18.05 -5.37
N GLU A 550 38.60 18.72 -4.33
CA GLU A 550 39.41 19.54 -3.43
C GLU A 550 38.82 19.47 -2.02
N GLN A 551 39.66 19.58 -1.00
CA GLN A 551 39.23 19.78 0.38
C GLN A 551 40.27 20.60 1.16
N GLY A 552 39.81 21.41 2.10
CA GLY A 552 40.65 22.30 2.93
C GLY A 552 39.83 23.42 3.53
N SER A 553 40.51 24.37 4.21
CA SER A 553 39.89 25.60 4.69
C SER A 553 39.54 26.55 3.52
N PRO A 554 38.59 27.48 3.67
CA PRO A 554 38.27 28.47 2.64
C PRO A 554 39.50 29.23 2.12
N SER A 555 40.41 29.65 3.01
CA SER A 555 41.63 30.38 2.68
C SER A 555 42.59 29.51 1.83
N GLU A 556 42.88 28.30 2.27
CA GLU A 556 43.73 27.34 1.53
C GLU A 556 43.25 27.09 0.11
N LEU A 557 41.92 26.87 -0.06
CA LEU A 557 41.35 26.58 -1.37
C LEU A 557 41.30 27.82 -2.29
N MET A 558 41.19 29.02 -1.73
CA MET A 558 41.32 30.27 -2.49
C MET A 558 42.75 30.50 -2.98
N GLU A 559 43.77 30.16 -2.18
CA GLU A 559 45.19 30.23 -2.58
C GLU A 559 45.56 29.21 -3.63
N LYS A 560 45.09 27.97 -3.52
CA LYS A 560 45.30 26.88 -4.50
C LYS A 560 44.87 27.25 -5.93
N GLY A 561 43.88 28.15 -6.07
CA GLY A 561 43.45 28.62 -7.38
C GLY A 561 42.65 27.58 -8.22
N GLY A 562 42.14 26.53 -7.59
CA GLY A 562 41.48 25.43 -8.24
C GLY A 562 39.97 25.66 -8.54
N LEU A 563 39.21 24.57 -8.54
CA LEU A 563 37.75 24.59 -8.83
C LEU A 563 36.97 25.46 -7.88
N PHE A 564 37.31 25.46 -6.57
CA PHE A 564 36.68 26.27 -5.56
C PHE A 564 36.78 27.79 -5.90
N ARG A 565 38.00 28.27 -6.17
CA ARG A 565 38.22 29.68 -6.54
C ARG A 565 37.45 30.09 -7.79
N ARG A 566 37.40 29.20 -8.79
CA ARG A 566 36.63 29.43 -10.01
C ARG A 566 35.12 29.58 -9.72
N MET A 567 34.57 28.71 -8.85
CA MET A 567 33.16 28.78 -8.46
C MET A 567 32.84 30.08 -7.72
N VAL A 568 33.72 30.51 -6.78
CA VAL A 568 33.60 31.78 -6.06
C VAL A 568 33.61 32.94 -7.04
N ALA A 569 34.51 32.97 -8.01
CA ALA A 569 34.61 34.03 -9.00
C ALA A 569 33.33 34.13 -9.85
N LEU A 570 32.80 33.00 -10.34
CA LEU A 570 31.55 32.97 -11.11
C LEU A 570 30.34 33.45 -10.30
N GLN A 571 30.27 33.08 -9.02
CA GLN A 571 29.16 33.49 -8.15
C GLN A 571 29.22 35.01 -7.81
N ARG A 572 30.42 35.57 -7.61
CA ARG A 572 30.61 37.02 -7.47
C ARG A 572 30.25 37.80 -8.74
N GLN A 573 30.59 37.24 -9.90
CA GLN A 573 30.21 37.83 -11.19
C GLN A 573 28.68 37.82 -11.40
N SER A 574 28.00 36.73 -11.04
CA SER A 574 26.54 36.63 -11.09
C SER A 574 25.86 37.61 -10.12
N ALA A 575 26.40 37.82 -8.92
CA ALA A 575 25.86 38.79 -7.94
C ALA A 575 25.96 40.25 -8.40
N ASN A 576 26.88 40.55 -9.28
CA ASN A 576 27.07 41.87 -9.85
C ASN A 576 26.31 42.10 -11.16
N TRP A 577 25.57 41.10 -11.64
CA TRP A 577 24.80 41.20 -12.87
C TRP A 577 23.62 42.20 -12.68
N LYS A 578 23.58 43.24 -13.48
CA LYS A 578 22.49 44.23 -13.54
C LYS A 578 21.67 43.94 -14.77
N LEU A 579 20.33 43.96 -14.62
CA LEU A 579 19.42 44.10 -15.75
C LEU A 579 19.74 45.40 -16.47
N GLY A 580 20.29 45.33 -17.68
CA GLY A 580 20.57 46.48 -18.52
C GLY A 580 19.29 47.09 -19.10
#